data_aa2b8c45f208c1770c1bda58c67ae9ca
#
_entry.id   aa2b8c45f208c1770c1bda58c67ae9ca
#
_cell.length_a   1.000
_cell.length_b   1.000
_cell.length_c   1.000
_cell.angle_alpha   90.00
_cell.angle_beta   90.00
_cell.angle_gamma   90.00
#
_symmetry.space_group_name_H-M   'P 1'
#
loop_
_entity.id
_entity.type
_entity.pdbx_description
1 polymer ?
#
loop_
_entity_poly.entity_id
_entity_poly.type
_entity_poly.pdbx_seq_one_letter_code
_entity_poly.pdbx_strand_id
1 'polypeptide(L)'
;MTTSFDQIIDRSQTQSVRWSSHPKEVIPLWVADMDFACPPCIQDALHQRIEHGIYGYTKASEHVREAIIAYLQRRYQWQILPEWLVFLPSVVTGLYLIPSLFLETHEQALIPSPAYHHFQMGLEQSTRSFVKYHFTEQSGRWAIDYDELETLVTSQTKLLMLCNPHNPGGTVFRKDELEKLGSFAVRNNLMICSDEIHADLILDTDKSHLPIASLTREIGERTITLMSLNKAFNFPGIGLAWAVVPNQAMRQKIQQPLHGLIPSPNLLAYEATLAAITAGQTWHTELLTYLRNNRDYVTQRINRLPGLKTLHLEATYLAWIDASGLNDPYQRMLDVGVALSPGAQFGAPQFLRLNFGTPMSRLKEALDRIELLFK
;
A
#
# COMPACT_ATOMS: atom_id res chain seq x y z
N MET A 1 18.15 0.56 -22.11
CA MET A 1 17.21 1.60 -22.58
C MET A 1 16.74 2.35 -21.34
N THR A 2 16.86 3.66 -21.32
CA THR A 2 16.28 4.49 -20.25
C THR A 2 14.75 4.44 -20.37
N THR A 3 14.05 4.10 -19.31
CA THR A 3 12.59 4.05 -19.28
C THR A 3 12.05 5.47 -19.39
N SER A 4 11.24 5.76 -20.41
CA SER A 4 10.58 7.05 -20.51
C SER A 4 9.28 7.03 -19.74
N PHE A 5 9.25 7.59 -18.54
CA PHE A 5 8.01 7.75 -17.74
C PHE A 5 7.08 8.83 -18.32
N ASP A 6 7.51 9.60 -19.33
CA ASP A 6 6.69 10.57 -20.04
C ASP A 6 5.84 9.94 -21.17
N GLN A 7 6.09 8.65 -21.48
CA GLN A 7 5.32 7.96 -22.50
C GLN A 7 3.87 7.77 -22.06
N ILE A 8 2.94 8.28 -22.87
CA ILE A 8 1.52 8.00 -22.67
C ILE A 8 1.19 6.63 -23.27
N ILE A 9 0.80 5.71 -22.42
CA ILE A 9 0.35 4.37 -22.80
C ILE A 9 -1.19 4.38 -22.82
N ASP A 10 -1.79 4.01 -23.95
CA ASP A 10 -3.24 3.84 -24.04
C ASP A 10 -3.67 2.56 -23.30
N ARG A 11 -4.52 2.73 -22.30
CA ARG A 11 -5.07 1.64 -21.48
C ARG A 11 -6.58 1.44 -21.70
N SER A 12 -7.18 2.16 -22.66
CA SER A 12 -8.63 2.14 -22.89
C SER A 12 -9.16 0.76 -23.31
N GLN A 13 -8.33 -0.05 -23.98
CA GLN A 13 -8.68 -1.40 -24.46
C GLN A 13 -8.14 -2.54 -23.56
N THR A 14 -7.64 -2.22 -22.36
CA THR A 14 -6.97 -3.20 -21.50
C THR A 14 -7.85 -3.73 -20.36
N GLN A 15 -9.14 -3.40 -20.35
CA GLN A 15 -10.06 -3.73 -19.26
C GLN A 15 -9.57 -3.24 -17.89
N SER A 16 -8.75 -2.18 -17.89
CA SER A 16 -8.23 -1.57 -16.68
C SER A 16 -9.38 -0.99 -15.84
N VAL A 17 -9.53 -1.43 -14.61
CA VAL A 17 -10.54 -0.89 -13.68
C VAL A 17 -10.44 0.63 -13.58
N ARG A 18 -9.22 1.16 -13.55
CA ARG A 18 -8.98 2.62 -13.51
C ARG A 18 -9.54 3.33 -14.72
N TRP A 19 -9.33 2.80 -15.95
CA TRP A 19 -9.65 3.45 -17.21
C TRP A 19 -11.04 3.09 -17.76
N SER A 20 -11.64 1.97 -17.34
CA SER A 20 -12.95 1.53 -17.84
C SER A 20 -14.13 1.99 -16.98
N SER A 21 -13.88 2.58 -15.79
CA SER A 21 -14.95 2.97 -14.84
C SER A 21 -15.54 4.33 -15.10
N HIS A 22 -14.96 5.12 -16.01
CA HIS A 22 -15.41 6.48 -16.33
C HIS A 22 -15.44 6.69 -17.86
N PRO A 23 -16.19 7.67 -18.37
CA PRO A 23 -16.13 8.09 -19.77
C PRO A 23 -14.69 8.46 -20.19
N LYS A 24 -14.38 8.34 -21.50
CA LYS A 24 -13.03 8.56 -22.04
C LYS A 24 -12.47 9.96 -21.81
N GLU A 25 -13.36 10.93 -21.65
CA GLU A 25 -13.02 12.35 -21.42
C GLU A 25 -12.54 12.62 -19.99
N VAL A 26 -12.81 11.70 -19.08
CA VAL A 26 -12.43 11.81 -17.66
C VAL A 26 -11.03 11.26 -17.47
N ILE A 27 -10.16 12.06 -16.86
CA ILE A 27 -8.81 11.62 -16.46
C ILE A 27 -8.89 10.87 -15.12
N PRO A 28 -8.63 9.55 -15.11
CA PRO A 28 -8.78 8.76 -13.88
C PRO A 28 -7.49 8.79 -13.05
N LEU A 29 -7.53 9.44 -11.90
CA LEU A 29 -6.43 9.50 -10.92
C LEU A 29 -6.84 8.90 -9.56
N TRP A 30 -7.58 7.79 -9.57
CA TRP A 30 -8.20 7.22 -8.37
C TRP A 30 -7.63 5.87 -7.92
N VAL A 31 -7.48 4.88 -8.82
CA VAL A 31 -6.92 3.55 -8.46
C VAL A 31 -5.44 3.64 -8.17
N ALA A 32 -4.96 2.89 -7.17
CA ALA A 32 -3.56 2.81 -6.80
C ALA A 32 -2.76 1.81 -7.66
N ASP A 33 -2.77 2.03 -8.99
CA ASP A 33 -1.81 1.52 -9.97
C ASP A 33 -1.19 2.72 -10.71
N MET A 34 -0.12 2.53 -11.45
CA MET A 34 0.52 3.61 -12.19
C MET A 34 0.29 3.47 -13.70
N ASP A 35 0.40 4.59 -14.44
CA ASP A 35 0.30 4.61 -15.91
C ASP A 35 1.66 4.42 -16.60
N PHE A 36 2.59 3.76 -15.93
CA PHE A 36 3.91 3.43 -16.47
C PHE A 36 3.98 1.94 -16.80
N ALA A 37 4.72 1.58 -17.86
CA ALA A 37 5.08 0.18 -18.07
C ALA A 37 5.89 -0.32 -16.87
N CYS A 38 5.68 -1.58 -16.46
CA CYS A 38 6.56 -2.22 -15.49
C CYS A 38 7.99 -2.36 -16.06
N PRO A 39 9.00 -2.62 -15.20
CA PRO A 39 10.39 -2.76 -15.64
C PRO A 39 10.56 -3.74 -16.82
N PRO A 40 11.45 -3.44 -17.79
CA PRO A 40 11.73 -4.36 -18.90
C PRO A 40 12.12 -5.77 -18.44
N CYS A 41 12.89 -5.89 -17.35
CA CYS A 41 13.27 -7.19 -16.80
C CYS A 41 12.07 -8.06 -16.38
N ILE A 42 10.99 -7.43 -15.90
CA ILE A 42 9.74 -8.15 -15.59
C ILE A 42 9.07 -8.61 -16.89
N GLN A 43 8.97 -7.72 -17.89
CA GLN A 43 8.38 -8.05 -19.19
C GLN A 43 9.13 -9.22 -19.85
N ASP A 44 10.46 -9.17 -19.86
CA ASP A 44 11.33 -10.22 -20.43
C ASP A 44 11.14 -11.55 -19.71
N ALA A 45 11.11 -11.55 -18.36
CA ALA A 45 10.89 -12.78 -17.59
C ALA A 45 9.50 -13.39 -17.86
N LEU A 46 8.46 -12.55 -17.98
CA LEU A 46 7.12 -13.00 -18.33
C LEU A 46 7.05 -13.56 -19.74
N HIS A 47 7.68 -12.91 -20.74
CA HIS A 47 7.75 -13.42 -22.11
C HIS A 47 8.44 -14.78 -22.17
N GLN A 48 9.61 -14.93 -21.54
CA GLN A 48 10.32 -16.22 -21.47
C GLN A 48 9.45 -17.31 -20.85
N ARG A 49 8.72 -16.96 -19.77
CA ARG A 49 7.85 -17.95 -19.10
C ARG A 49 6.64 -18.34 -19.95
N ILE A 50 6.08 -17.40 -20.72
CA ILE A 50 4.99 -17.65 -21.67
C ILE A 50 5.48 -18.50 -22.84
N GLU A 51 6.64 -18.23 -23.41
CA GLU A 51 7.23 -18.99 -24.52
C GLU A 51 7.51 -20.45 -24.13
N HIS A 52 7.79 -20.75 -22.85
CA HIS A 52 7.94 -22.13 -22.38
C HIS A 52 6.68 -22.98 -22.60
N GLY A 53 5.47 -22.40 -22.63
CA GLY A 53 4.23 -23.03 -23.04
C GLY A 53 3.61 -24.04 -22.07
N ILE A 54 4.24 -24.36 -20.91
CA ILE A 54 3.69 -25.29 -19.91
C ILE A 54 3.37 -24.53 -18.63
N TYR A 55 2.09 -24.46 -18.27
CA TYR A 55 1.57 -23.69 -17.13
C TYR A 55 1.01 -24.62 -16.04
N GLY A 56 1.86 -25.55 -15.57
CA GLY A 56 1.51 -26.51 -14.53
C GLY A 56 1.39 -25.89 -13.14
N TYR A 57 0.95 -26.70 -12.17
CA TYR A 57 0.89 -26.29 -10.76
C TYR A 57 2.27 -25.85 -10.26
N THR A 58 2.33 -24.71 -9.61
CA THR A 58 3.59 -24.06 -9.18
C THR A 58 3.53 -23.70 -7.72
N LYS A 59 4.67 -23.79 -7.05
CA LYS A 59 4.91 -23.27 -5.71
C LYS A 59 6.15 -22.37 -5.73
N ALA A 60 6.30 -21.53 -4.72
CA ALA A 60 7.52 -20.74 -4.56
C ALA A 60 8.75 -21.65 -4.50
N SER A 61 9.70 -21.45 -5.42
CA SER A 61 10.99 -22.15 -5.40
C SER A 61 11.88 -21.65 -4.25
N GLU A 62 12.90 -22.42 -3.88
CA GLU A 62 13.92 -21.96 -2.93
C GLU A 62 14.56 -20.66 -3.43
N HIS A 63 14.84 -20.55 -4.72
CA HIS A 63 15.44 -19.36 -5.30
C HIS A 63 14.59 -18.10 -5.10
N VAL A 64 13.25 -18.18 -5.23
CA VAL A 64 12.35 -17.07 -4.93
C VAL A 64 12.38 -16.71 -3.44
N ARG A 65 12.43 -17.72 -2.54
CA ARG A 65 12.52 -17.50 -1.09
C ARG A 65 13.83 -16.81 -0.72
N GLU A 66 14.95 -17.33 -1.18
CA GLU A 66 16.28 -16.76 -0.96
C GLU A 66 16.38 -15.32 -1.49
N ALA A 67 15.84 -15.06 -2.69
CA ALA A 67 15.82 -13.74 -3.27
C ALA A 67 15.03 -12.74 -2.39
N ILE A 68 13.87 -13.13 -1.87
CA ILE A 68 13.07 -12.28 -0.95
C ILE A 68 13.84 -12.04 0.35
N ILE A 69 14.44 -13.06 0.95
CA ILE A 69 15.22 -12.93 2.19
C ILE A 69 16.39 -11.97 1.98
N ALA A 70 17.17 -12.19 0.92
CA ALA A 70 18.28 -11.32 0.57
C ALA A 70 17.84 -9.88 0.28
N TYR A 71 16.65 -9.72 -0.33
CA TYR A 71 16.06 -8.42 -0.59
C TYR A 71 15.71 -7.69 0.71
N LEU A 72 15.02 -8.33 1.65
CA LEU A 72 14.66 -7.74 2.93
C LEU A 72 15.91 -7.38 3.76
N GLN A 73 16.92 -8.25 3.76
CA GLN A 73 18.19 -7.96 4.42
C GLN A 73 18.90 -6.76 3.80
N ARG A 74 19.00 -6.69 2.47
CA ARG A 74 19.68 -5.59 1.78
C ARG A 74 18.92 -4.27 1.90
N ARG A 75 17.58 -4.32 1.79
CA ARG A 75 16.75 -3.13 1.66
C ARG A 75 16.39 -2.51 3.02
N TYR A 76 16.11 -3.36 4.01
CA TYR A 76 15.60 -2.94 5.33
C TYR A 76 16.49 -3.38 6.48
N GLN A 77 17.63 -4.01 6.21
CA GLN A 77 18.52 -4.61 7.23
C GLN A 77 17.76 -5.60 8.14
N TRP A 78 16.72 -6.21 7.59
CA TRP A 78 15.86 -7.14 8.31
C TRP A 78 16.20 -8.58 7.97
N GLN A 79 16.82 -9.27 8.92
CA GLN A 79 17.17 -10.68 8.81
C GLN A 79 15.98 -11.55 9.20
N ILE A 80 15.50 -12.39 8.28
CA ILE A 80 14.41 -13.31 8.50
C ILE A 80 14.82 -14.75 8.20
N LEU A 81 14.09 -15.71 8.75
CA LEU A 81 14.28 -17.13 8.44
C LEU A 81 13.36 -17.56 7.29
N PRO A 82 13.80 -18.54 6.45
CA PRO A 82 13.00 -19.00 5.29
C PRO A 82 11.59 -19.49 5.66
N GLU A 83 11.45 -20.14 6.81
CA GLU A 83 10.19 -20.64 7.32
C GLU A 83 9.21 -19.52 7.78
N TRP A 84 9.69 -18.28 7.98
CA TRP A 84 8.81 -17.17 8.34
C TRP A 84 7.99 -16.66 7.16
N LEU A 85 8.37 -17.02 5.92
CA LEU A 85 7.67 -16.59 4.70
C LEU A 85 6.45 -17.46 4.43
N VAL A 86 5.29 -16.80 4.37
CA VAL A 86 4.01 -17.37 3.94
C VAL A 86 3.54 -16.62 2.70
N PHE A 87 3.38 -17.30 1.57
CA PHE A 87 2.94 -16.68 0.32
C PHE A 87 1.43 -16.55 0.26
N LEU A 88 0.96 -15.39 -0.21
CA LEU A 88 -0.43 -15.02 -0.37
C LEU A 88 -0.68 -14.49 -1.78
N PRO A 89 -1.89 -14.63 -2.35
CA PRO A 89 -2.20 -14.06 -3.66
C PRO A 89 -2.19 -12.53 -3.66
N SER A 90 -2.48 -11.89 -2.52
CA SER A 90 -2.44 -10.43 -2.36
C SER A 90 -2.32 -10.03 -0.89
N VAL A 91 -1.91 -8.79 -0.63
CA VAL A 91 -1.95 -8.19 0.71
C VAL A 91 -3.39 -8.09 1.22
N VAL A 92 -4.35 -7.78 0.35
CA VAL A 92 -5.78 -7.73 0.71
C VAL A 92 -6.26 -9.06 1.26
N THR A 93 -5.82 -10.19 0.68
CA THR A 93 -6.10 -11.52 1.25
C THR A 93 -5.64 -11.63 2.70
N GLY A 94 -4.45 -11.11 3.02
CA GLY A 94 -3.96 -11.07 4.40
C GLY A 94 -4.81 -10.20 5.31
N LEU A 95 -5.22 -9.00 4.85
CA LEU A 95 -6.06 -8.08 5.63
C LEU A 95 -7.43 -8.68 5.99
N TYR A 96 -7.97 -9.58 5.15
CA TYR A 96 -9.23 -10.29 5.42
C TYR A 96 -9.03 -11.53 6.28
N LEU A 97 -7.96 -12.27 6.00
CA LEU A 97 -7.67 -13.54 6.64
C LEU A 97 -7.28 -13.37 8.11
N ILE A 98 -6.40 -12.39 8.41
CA ILE A 98 -5.85 -12.23 9.76
C ILE A 98 -6.94 -11.95 10.80
N PRO A 99 -7.84 -10.97 10.63
CA PRO A 99 -8.92 -10.77 11.60
C PRO A 99 -9.83 -12.00 11.78
N SER A 100 -10.15 -12.69 10.67
CA SER A 100 -11.02 -13.87 10.72
C SER A 100 -10.41 -15.05 11.47
N LEU A 101 -9.07 -15.19 11.42
CA LEU A 101 -8.35 -16.27 12.09
C LEU A 101 -8.03 -15.97 13.55
N PHE A 102 -7.74 -14.71 13.89
CA PHE A 102 -7.11 -14.38 15.16
C PHE A 102 -8.02 -13.64 16.15
N LEU A 103 -9.19 -13.20 15.72
CA LEU A 103 -10.18 -12.61 16.61
C LEU A 103 -11.34 -13.58 16.84
N GLU A 104 -11.75 -13.69 18.09
CA GLU A 104 -13.04 -14.29 18.43
C GLU A 104 -14.19 -13.29 18.17
N THR A 105 -15.45 -13.76 18.16
CA THR A 105 -16.60 -12.89 17.82
C THR A 105 -16.83 -11.74 18.79
N HIS A 106 -16.36 -11.86 20.02
CA HIS A 106 -16.45 -10.84 21.06
C HIS A 106 -15.21 -9.95 21.16
N GLU A 107 -14.17 -10.25 20.37
CA GLU A 107 -12.93 -9.48 20.35
C GLU A 107 -12.94 -8.40 19.26
N GLN A 108 -12.10 -7.41 19.41
CA GLN A 108 -12.01 -6.25 18.51
C GLN A 108 -10.59 -5.95 18.05
N ALA A 109 -10.50 -5.30 16.88
CA ALA A 109 -9.29 -4.73 16.36
C ALA A 109 -9.25 -3.21 16.56
N LEU A 110 -8.04 -2.64 16.69
CA LEU A 110 -7.76 -1.23 16.45
C LEU A 110 -7.35 -1.07 15.00
N ILE A 111 -8.02 -0.20 14.24
CA ILE A 111 -7.71 0.08 12.83
C ILE A 111 -7.41 1.56 12.62
N PRO A 112 -6.50 1.92 11.68
CA PRO A 112 -6.19 3.31 11.40
C PRO A 112 -7.36 4.05 10.74
N SER A 113 -7.49 5.36 10.98
CA SER A 113 -8.43 6.24 10.29
C SER A 113 -7.82 7.64 10.09
N PRO A 114 -7.83 8.20 8.86
CA PRO A 114 -8.29 7.56 7.62
C PRO A 114 -7.40 6.40 7.21
N ALA A 115 -7.95 5.40 6.51
CA ALA A 115 -7.18 4.26 6.02
C ALA A 115 -7.79 3.64 4.76
N TYR A 116 -7.04 2.77 4.11
CA TYR A 116 -7.53 1.96 3.01
C TYR A 116 -8.72 1.11 3.48
N HIS A 117 -9.84 1.23 2.76
CA HIS A 117 -11.13 0.67 3.20
C HIS A 117 -11.12 -0.83 3.48
N HIS A 118 -10.19 -1.60 2.90
CA HIS A 118 -10.09 -3.03 3.16
C HIS A 118 -9.64 -3.38 4.59
N PHE A 119 -9.10 -2.46 5.35
CA PHE A 119 -8.89 -2.66 6.79
C PHE A 119 -10.23 -2.86 7.51
N GLN A 120 -11.21 -2.02 7.23
CA GLN A 120 -12.56 -2.11 7.79
C GLN A 120 -13.34 -3.27 7.18
N MET A 121 -13.36 -3.39 5.86
CA MET A 121 -14.14 -4.42 5.15
C MET A 121 -13.73 -5.84 5.53
N GLY A 122 -12.44 -6.11 5.79
CA GLY A 122 -11.97 -7.42 6.23
C GLY A 122 -12.55 -7.84 7.59
N LEU A 123 -12.70 -6.88 8.51
CA LEU A 123 -13.34 -7.08 9.81
C LEU A 123 -14.86 -7.26 9.67
N GLU A 124 -15.51 -6.41 8.90
CA GLU A 124 -16.96 -6.51 8.64
C GLU A 124 -17.32 -7.85 8.00
N GLN A 125 -16.59 -8.30 6.99
CA GLN A 125 -16.84 -9.59 6.32
C GLN A 125 -16.65 -10.77 7.27
N SER A 126 -15.71 -10.68 8.20
CA SER A 126 -15.48 -11.70 9.22
C SER A 126 -16.37 -11.54 10.46
N THR A 127 -17.29 -10.57 10.47
CA THR A 127 -18.16 -10.22 11.61
C THR A 127 -17.37 -9.96 12.90
N ARG A 128 -16.24 -9.23 12.77
CA ARG A 128 -15.39 -8.85 13.89
C ARG A 128 -15.55 -7.36 14.19
N SER A 129 -15.58 -7.03 15.48
CA SER A 129 -15.66 -5.65 15.94
C SER A 129 -14.35 -4.91 15.73
N PHE A 130 -14.42 -3.60 15.57
CA PHE A 130 -13.26 -2.73 15.49
C PHE A 130 -13.53 -1.37 16.09
N VAL A 131 -12.45 -0.71 16.50
CA VAL A 131 -12.42 0.69 16.93
C VAL A 131 -11.37 1.40 16.09
N LYS A 132 -11.66 2.64 15.67
CA LYS A 132 -10.76 3.46 14.87
C LYS A 132 -9.87 4.29 15.78
N TYR A 133 -8.55 4.27 15.53
CA TYR A 133 -7.62 5.26 16.05
C TYR A 133 -7.27 6.26 14.96
N HIS A 134 -7.08 7.52 15.32
CA HIS A 134 -7.00 8.60 14.35
C HIS A 134 -5.60 9.09 14.10
N PHE A 135 -5.41 9.58 12.87
CA PHE A 135 -4.26 10.39 12.50
C PHE A 135 -4.63 11.85 12.59
N THR A 136 -3.73 12.65 13.15
CA THR A 136 -3.83 14.10 13.24
C THR A 136 -2.67 14.76 12.51
N GLU A 137 -2.87 16.03 12.11
CA GLU A 137 -1.77 16.83 11.56
C GLU A 137 -0.83 17.24 12.68
N GLN A 138 0.42 16.79 12.60
CA GLN A 138 1.47 17.15 13.55
C GLN A 138 2.72 17.58 12.77
N SER A 139 3.14 18.83 12.95
CA SER A 139 4.34 19.40 12.30
C SER A 139 4.35 19.21 10.75
N GLY A 140 3.20 19.40 10.11
CA GLY A 140 3.06 19.34 8.65
C GLY A 140 2.98 17.93 8.06
N ARG A 141 2.79 16.90 8.88
CA ARG A 141 2.60 15.49 8.46
C ARG A 141 1.46 14.83 9.23
N TRP A 142 0.95 13.75 8.71
CA TRP A 142 -0.01 12.92 9.42
C TRP A 142 0.72 12.01 10.41
N ALA A 143 0.27 12.00 11.68
CA ALA A 143 0.82 11.14 12.73
C ALA A 143 -0.31 10.54 13.58
N ILE A 144 -0.04 9.42 14.24
CA ILE A 144 -1.01 8.78 15.14
C ILE A 144 -1.24 9.69 16.35
N ASP A 145 -2.49 9.86 16.73
CA ASP A 145 -2.87 10.42 18.02
C ASP A 145 -2.69 9.32 19.09
N TYR A 146 -1.53 9.34 19.73
CA TYR A 146 -1.20 8.33 20.75
C TYR A 146 -1.99 8.50 22.03
N ASP A 147 -2.41 9.72 22.37
CA ASP A 147 -3.20 9.98 23.58
C ASP A 147 -4.60 9.39 23.41
N GLU A 148 -5.20 9.56 22.22
CA GLU A 148 -6.44 8.87 21.86
C GLU A 148 -6.22 7.35 21.87
N LEU A 149 -5.18 6.84 21.19
CA LEU A 149 -4.92 5.41 21.05
C LEU A 149 -4.89 4.68 22.41
N GLU A 150 -4.27 5.27 23.43
CA GLU A 150 -4.21 4.69 24.80
C GLU A 150 -5.60 4.54 25.42
N THR A 151 -6.57 5.37 25.05
CA THR A 151 -7.94 5.33 25.61
C THR A 151 -8.83 4.28 24.96
N LEU A 152 -8.47 3.76 23.76
CA LEU A 152 -9.29 2.89 22.96
C LEU A 152 -9.16 1.40 23.33
N VAL A 153 -8.17 1.05 24.16
CA VAL A 153 -7.92 -0.35 24.55
C VAL A 153 -8.89 -0.80 25.62
N THR A 154 -9.48 -1.98 25.39
CA THR A 154 -10.30 -2.70 26.36
C THR A 154 -9.80 -4.14 26.50
N SER A 155 -10.37 -4.92 27.41
CA SER A 155 -10.08 -6.35 27.56
C SER A 155 -10.39 -7.17 26.29
N GLN A 156 -11.27 -6.65 25.43
CA GLN A 156 -11.66 -7.25 24.14
C GLN A 156 -10.69 -6.92 23.01
N THR A 157 -9.83 -5.91 23.16
CA THR A 157 -8.87 -5.50 22.12
C THR A 157 -7.73 -6.52 22.02
N LYS A 158 -7.53 -7.13 20.83
CA LYS A 158 -6.53 -8.18 20.60
C LYS A 158 -5.66 -7.95 19.37
N LEU A 159 -6.08 -7.10 18.45
CA LEU A 159 -5.39 -6.87 17.19
C LEU A 159 -5.20 -5.37 16.97
N LEU A 160 -3.97 -4.97 16.66
CA LEU A 160 -3.62 -3.63 16.14
C LEU A 160 -3.28 -3.77 14.66
N MET A 161 -3.99 -3.09 13.79
CA MET A 161 -3.70 -3.04 12.37
C MET A 161 -2.96 -1.74 12.03
N LEU A 162 -1.87 -1.84 11.31
CA LEU A 162 -0.98 -0.73 10.91
C LEU A 162 -0.84 -0.69 9.40
N CYS A 163 -0.74 0.51 8.82
CA CYS A 163 -0.32 0.74 7.44
C CYS A 163 0.94 1.61 7.43
N ASN A 164 2.08 1.05 7.02
CA ASN A 164 3.37 1.76 7.01
C ASN A 164 4.18 1.44 5.74
N PRO A 165 4.45 2.40 4.86
CA PRO A 165 3.99 3.80 4.84
C PRO A 165 2.47 3.95 4.79
N HIS A 166 1.97 5.01 5.40
CA HIS A 166 0.53 5.20 5.58
C HIS A 166 -0.18 5.62 4.29
N ASN A 167 -1.21 4.89 3.91
CA ASN A 167 -2.16 5.24 2.85
C ASN A 167 -3.53 5.55 3.49
N PRO A 168 -4.07 6.78 3.36
CA PRO A 168 -3.73 7.77 2.32
C PRO A 168 -2.74 8.87 2.71
N GLY A 169 -2.32 9.00 3.96
CA GLY A 169 -1.58 10.17 4.47
C GLY A 169 -0.16 10.36 3.95
N GLY A 170 0.44 9.33 3.32
CA GLY A 170 1.80 9.41 2.77
C GLY A 170 2.92 9.45 3.82
N THR A 171 2.64 9.13 5.07
CA THR A 171 3.59 9.19 6.19
C THR A 171 4.48 7.95 6.23
N VAL A 172 5.79 8.14 6.44
CA VAL A 172 6.76 7.11 6.83
C VAL A 172 6.95 7.17 8.33
N PHE A 173 6.64 6.11 9.05
CA PHE A 173 6.83 6.10 10.50
C PHE A 173 8.31 6.10 10.85
N ARG A 174 8.69 6.98 11.78
CA ARG A 174 10.03 7.04 12.34
C ARG A 174 10.24 5.92 13.35
N LYS A 175 11.49 5.64 13.66
CA LYS A 175 11.86 4.60 14.61
C LYS A 175 11.22 4.80 15.99
N ASP A 176 11.26 6.02 16.51
CA ASP A 176 10.65 6.39 17.80
C ASP A 176 9.12 6.19 17.80
N GLU A 177 8.45 6.51 16.70
CA GLU A 177 7.00 6.27 16.54
C GLU A 177 6.68 4.77 16.51
N LEU A 178 7.47 3.98 15.79
CA LEU A 178 7.29 2.52 15.73
C LEU A 178 7.62 1.84 17.05
N GLU A 179 8.66 2.31 17.79
CA GLU A 179 9.00 1.83 19.13
C GLU A 179 7.87 2.12 20.13
N LYS A 180 7.28 3.32 20.05
CA LYS A 180 6.12 3.69 20.88
C LYS A 180 4.92 2.78 20.58
N LEU A 181 4.61 2.55 19.29
CA LEU A 181 3.51 1.70 18.88
C LEU A 181 3.74 0.22 19.23
N GLY A 182 4.96 -0.28 19.01
CA GLY A 182 5.33 -1.65 19.37
C GLY A 182 5.27 -1.89 20.87
N SER A 183 5.76 -0.94 21.68
CA SER A 183 5.67 -0.99 23.15
C SER A 183 4.23 -0.93 23.63
N PHE A 184 3.38 -0.12 22.99
CA PHE A 184 1.94 -0.09 23.25
C PHE A 184 1.30 -1.47 23.00
N ALA A 185 1.61 -2.12 21.87
CA ALA A 185 1.08 -3.44 21.57
C ALA A 185 1.57 -4.51 22.57
N VAL A 186 2.83 -4.44 22.98
CA VAL A 186 3.40 -5.35 24.00
C VAL A 186 2.69 -5.19 25.34
N ARG A 187 2.57 -3.96 25.87
CA ARG A 187 1.91 -3.70 27.18
C ARG A 187 0.48 -4.16 27.22
N ASN A 188 -0.23 -4.05 26.10
CA ASN A 188 -1.65 -4.40 26.01
C ASN A 188 -1.89 -5.82 25.45
N ASN A 189 -0.82 -6.60 25.28
CA ASN A 189 -0.86 -7.97 24.73
C ASN A 189 -1.61 -8.07 23.40
N LEU A 190 -1.38 -7.11 22.48
CA LEU A 190 -1.98 -7.08 21.15
C LEU A 190 -1.09 -7.79 20.15
N MET A 191 -1.71 -8.48 19.20
CA MET A 191 -1.09 -8.82 17.92
C MET A 191 -0.99 -7.58 17.04
N ILE A 192 -0.03 -7.58 16.11
CA ILE A 192 0.13 -6.53 15.10
C ILE A 192 -0.05 -7.16 13.71
N CYS A 193 -0.95 -6.58 12.91
CA CYS A 193 -1.00 -6.81 11.45
C CYS A 193 -0.50 -5.56 10.76
N SER A 194 0.72 -5.60 10.20
CA SER A 194 1.35 -4.47 9.53
C SER A 194 1.27 -4.63 8.02
N ASP A 195 0.49 -3.77 7.36
CA ASP A 195 0.49 -3.64 5.89
C ASP A 195 1.63 -2.72 5.48
N GLU A 196 2.67 -3.31 4.90
CA GLU A 196 3.88 -2.63 4.44
C GLU A 196 4.04 -2.67 2.91
N ILE A 197 2.91 -2.74 2.17
CA ILE A 197 2.91 -2.83 0.70
C ILE A 197 3.57 -1.62 0.02
N HIS A 198 3.63 -0.47 0.70
CA HIS A 198 4.26 0.76 0.21
C HIS A 198 5.71 0.94 0.67
N ALA A 199 6.33 -0.05 1.30
CA ALA A 199 7.67 0.01 1.88
C ALA A 199 8.76 0.52 0.92
N ASP A 200 8.65 0.19 -0.36
CA ASP A 200 9.60 0.59 -1.41
C ASP A 200 9.26 1.92 -2.11
N LEU A 201 8.22 2.62 -1.67
CA LEU A 201 7.77 3.87 -2.28
C LEU A 201 8.08 5.09 -1.40
N ILE A 202 9.26 5.10 -0.80
CA ILE A 202 9.75 6.25 -0.01
C ILE A 202 10.24 7.33 -0.97
N LEU A 203 9.65 8.51 -0.89
CA LEU A 203 9.97 9.64 -1.76
C LEU A 203 11.02 10.57 -1.14
N ASP A 204 11.01 10.76 0.17
CA ASP A 204 12.03 11.56 0.85
C ASP A 204 13.35 10.82 0.91
N THR A 205 14.43 11.48 0.50
CA THR A 205 15.77 10.86 0.37
C THR A 205 16.49 10.68 1.71
N ASP A 206 16.05 11.39 2.73
CA ASP A 206 16.56 11.33 4.12
C ASP A 206 15.79 10.30 4.97
N LYS A 207 14.76 9.65 4.42
CA LYS A 207 13.95 8.65 5.11
C LYS A 207 14.16 7.26 4.54
N SER A 208 13.94 6.28 5.40
CA SER A 208 13.93 4.86 5.02
C SER A 208 12.78 4.15 5.72
N HIS A 209 12.25 3.12 5.06
CA HIS A 209 11.28 2.25 5.69
C HIS A 209 11.95 1.38 6.76
N LEU A 210 11.28 1.21 7.88
CA LEU A 210 11.65 0.31 8.96
C LEU A 210 10.47 -0.63 9.24
N PRO A 211 10.60 -1.94 8.99
CA PRO A 211 9.56 -2.90 9.37
C PRO A 211 9.37 -2.94 10.88
N ILE A 212 8.15 -2.78 11.38
CA ILE A 212 7.90 -2.78 12.83
C ILE A 212 8.35 -4.08 13.50
N ALA A 213 8.22 -5.22 12.80
CA ALA A 213 8.65 -6.53 13.28
C ALA A 213 10.17 -6.67 13.47
N SER A 214 10.97 -5.75 12.89
CA SER A 214 12.44 -5.77 13.00
C SER A 214 12.98 -5.07 14.25
N LEU A 215 12.14 -4.35 14.99
CA LEU A 215 12.56 -3.52 16.13
C LEU A 215 13.12 -4.35 17.29
N THR A 216 12.35 -5.33 17.74
CA THR A 216 12.76 -6.26 18.79
C THR A 216 12.16 -7.65 18.54
N ARG A 217 12.76 -8.68 19.13
CA ARG A 217 12.22 -10.05 19.05
C ARG A 217 10.77 -10.11 19.59
N GLU A 218 10.48 -9.43 20.69
CA GLU A 218 9.17 -9.46 21.32
C GLU A 218 8.09 -8.84 20.43
N ILE A 219 8.39 -7.72 19.75
CA ILE A 219 7.50 -7.10 18.77
C ILE A 219 7.35 -8.01 17.54
N GLY A 220 8.45 -8.58 17.04
CA GLY A 220 8.43 -9.48 15.89
C GLY A 220 7.56 -10.72 16.12
N GLU A 221 7.68 -11.38 17.29
CA GLU A 221 6.91 -12.58 17.64
C GLU A 221 5.39 -12.36 17.71
N ARG A 222 4.93 -11.11 17.83
CA ARG A 222 3.50 -10.75 17.81
C ARG A 222 3.04 -10.09 16.52
N THR A 223 3.92 -9.98 15.52
CA THR A 223 3.65 -9.25 14.27
C THR A 223 3.51 -10.18 13.08
N ILE A 224 2.49 -9.90 12.25
CA ILE A 224 2.34 -10.42 10.90
C ILE A 224 2.58 -9.23 9.97
N THR A 225 3.68 -9.24 9.22
CA THR A 225 4.01 -8.18 8.26
C THR A 225 3.62 -8.61 6.85
N LEU A 226 2.74 -7.86 6.21
CA LEU A 226 2.26 -8.10 4.84
C LEU A 226 3.03 -7.23 3.86
N MET A 227 3.64 -7.83 2.85
CA MET A 227 4.45 -7.12 1.86
C MET A 227 4.17 -7.61 0.43
N SER A 228 4.46 -6.75 -0.54
CA SER A 228 4.43 -7.08 -1.97
C SER A 228 5.23 -6.03 -2.76
N LEU A 229 5.85 -6.43 -3.86
CA LEU A 229 6.54 -5.51 -4.79
C LEU A 229 5.63 -4.95 -5.88
N ASN A 230 4.38 -5.39 -5.95
CA ASN A 230 3.49 -5.06 -7.05
C ASN A 230 3.14 -3.56 -7.15
N LYS A 231 3.18 -2.81 -6.04
CA LYS A 231 2.99 -1.36 -6.04
C LYS A 231 4.24 -0.61 -6.50
N ALA A 232 5.40 -1.00 -5.98
CA ALA A 232 6.66 -0.34 -6.29
C ALA A 232 7.13 -0.57 -7.74
N PHE A 233 6.78 -1.71 -8.34
CA PHE A 233 7.19 -2.08 -9.70
C PHE A 233 6.03 -2.12 -10.70
N ASN A 234 4.86 -1.64 -10.29
CA ASN A 234 3.66 -1.48 -11.12
C ASN A 234 3.18 -2.74 -11.86
N PHE A 235 3.01 -3.85 -11.13
CA PHE A 235 2.38 -5.07 -11.65
C PHE A 235 1.26 -5.64 -10.75
N PRO A 236 0.32 -4.80 -10.24
CA PRO A 236 -0.69 -5.27 -9.27
C PRO A 236 -1.68 -6.29 -9.85
N GLY A 237 -1.80 -6.36 -11.17
CA GLY A 237 -2.62 -7.37 -11.87
C GLY A 237 -2.01 -8.78 -11.83
N ILE A 238 -0.73 -8.92 -11.49
CA ILE A 238 -0.02 -10.18 -11.32
C ILE A 238 0.24 -10.36 -9.83
N GLY A 239 -0.76 -10.89 -9.11
CA GLY A 239 -0.80 -10.86 -7.67
C GLY A 239 0.18 -11.84 -7.01
N LEU A 240 1.14 -11.29 -6.26
CA LEU A 240 1.92 -12.01 -5.26
C LEU A 240 2.15 -11.09 -4.06
N ALA A 241 1.89 -11.61 -2.88
CA ALA A 241 2.28 -11.02 -1.61
C ALA A 241 2.92 -12.09 -0.74
N TRP A 242 3.58 -11.67 0.30
CA TRP A 242 4.04 -12.56 1.36
C TRP A 242 3.77 -11.95 2.73
N ALA A 243 3.51 -12.82 3.69
CA ALA A 243 3.54 -12.48 5.10
C ALA A 243 4.86 -12.94 5.69
N VAL A 244 5.51 -12.07 6.49
CA VAL A 244 6.62 -12.47 7.35
C VAL A 244 6.07 -12.68 8.76
N VAL A 245 6.16 -13.91 9.26
CA VAL A 245 5.52 -14.32 10.51
C VAL A 245 6.52 -15.12 11.37
N PRO A 246 7.26 -14.48 12.29
CA PRO A 246 8.24 -15.14 13.15
C PRO A 246 7.65 -16.22 14.06
N ASN A 247 6.45 -15.98 14.59
CA ASN A 247 5.77 -16.89 15.50
C ASN A 247 5.23 -18.14 14.78
N GLN A 248 5.68 -19.33 15.21
CA GLN A 248 5.34 -20.60 14.58
C GLN A 248 3.83 -20.92 14.67
N ALA A 249 3.20 -20.68 15.80
CA ALA A 249 1.77 -20.99 15.98
C ALA A 249 0.90 -20.10 15.07
N MET A 250 1.27 -18.81 14.94
CA MET A 250 0.59 -17.89 14.03
C MET A 250 0.77 -18.34 12.57
N ARG A 251 1.98 -18.75 12.17
CA ARG A 251 2.22 -19.27 10.80
C ARG A 251 1.37 -20.48 10.48
N GLN A 252 1.31 -21.45 11.38
CA GLN A 252 0.50 -22.66 11.18
C GLN A 252 -0.97 -22.32 11.02
N LYS A 253 -1.49 -21.38 11.81
CA LYS A 253 -2.88 -20.92 11.71
C LYS A 253 -3.18 -20.23 10.38
N ILE A 254 -2.25 -19.42 9.86
CA ILE A 254 -2.40 -18.77 8.55
C ILE A 254 -2.32 -19.79 7.41
N GLN A 255 -1.48 -20.82 7.53
CA GLN A 255 -1.30 -21.82 6.47
C GLN A 255 -2.51 -22.74 6.28
N GLN A 256 -3.34 -22.96 7.30
CA GLN A 256 -4.49 -23.86 7.21
C GLN A 256 -5.45 -23.51 6.05
N PRO A 257 -5.97 -22.27 5.92
CA PRO A 257 -6.87 -21.93 4.82
C PRO A 257 -6.18 -21.86 3.44
N LEU A 258 -4.85 -21.80 3.40
CA LEU A 258 -4.10 -21.86 2.14
C LEU A 258 -4.07 -23.27 1.54
N HIS A 259 -4.46 -24.29 2.30
CA HIS A 259 -4.60 -25.66 1.82
C HIS A 259 -6.02 -25.91 1.27
N GLY A 260 -6.41 -25.19 0.21
CA GLY A 260 -7.64 -25.46 -0.55
C GLY A 260 -8.64 -24.31 -0.63
N LEU A 261 -8.75 -23.44 0.36
CA LEU A 261 -9.67 -22.30 0.31
C LEU A 261 -9.10 -21.11 -0.45
N ILE A 262 -7.83 -20.79 -0.23
CA ILE A 262 -7.16 -19.65 -0.85
C ILE A 262 -6.15 -20.18 -1.89
N PRO A 263 -6.27 -19.79 -3.17
CA PRO A 263 -5.34 -20.25 -4.19
C PRO A 263 -3.92 -19.74 -3.94
N SER A 264 -2.93 -20.56 -4.28
CA SER A 264 -1.54 -20.11 -4.30
C SER A 264 -1.34 -19.00 -5.35
N PRO A 265 -0.36 -18.10 -5.17
CA PRO A 265 0.03 -17.18 -6.23
C PRO A 265 0.32 -17.91 -7.54
N ASN A 266 -0.03 -17.31 -8.67
CA ASN A 266 0.20 -17.91 -9.97
C ASN A 266 1.70 -17.90 -10.34
N LEU A 267 2.08 -18.75 -11.30
CA LEU A 267 3.47 -18.93 -11.71
C LEU A 267 4.12 -17.64 -12.25
N LEU A 268 3.37 -16.79 -12.96
CA LEU A 268 3.88 -15.54 -13.53
C LEU A 268 4.21 -14.53 -12.42
N ALA A 269 3.51 -14.60 -11.30
CA ALA A 269 3.74 -13.74 -10.15
C ALA A 269 5.10 -14.01 -9.47
N TYR A 270 5.54 -15.26 -9.43
CA TYR A 270 6.87 -15.61 -8.92
C TYR A 270 7.97 -15.10 -9.85
N GLU A 271 7.80 -15.28 -11.18
CA GLU A 271 8.76 -14.79 -12.17
C GLU A 271 8.88 -13.27 -12.15
N ALA A 272 7.75 -12.56 -12.13
CA ALA A 272 7.73 -11.10 -12.04
C ALA A 272 8.42 -10.59 -10.77
N THR A 273 8.15 -11.22 -9.61
CA THR A 273 8.73 -10.82 -8.33
C THR A 273 10.24 -11.08 -8.31
N LEU A 274 10.69 -12.23 -8.81
CA LEU A 274 12.11 -12.56 -8.90
C LEU A 274 12.85 -11.58 -9.80
N ALA A 275 12.30 -11.26 -10.97
CA ALA A 275 12.88 -10.28 -11.90
C ALA A 275 12.94 -8.87 -11.30
N ALA A 276 11.90 -8.44 -10.59
CA ALA A 276 11.89 -7.17 -9.86
C ALA A 276 13.04 -7.09 -8.85
N ILE A 277 13.23 -8.14 -8.04
CA ILE A 277 14.28 -8.20 -6.99
C ILE A 277 15.68 -8.21 -7.59
N THR A 278 15.90 -8.97 -8.67
CA THR A 278 17.23 -9.24 -9.22
C THR A 278 17.71 -8.17 -10.18
N ALA A 279 16.82 -7.56 -10.96
CA ALA A 279 17.19 -6.65 -12.04
C ALA A 279 16.37 -5.34 -12.10
N GLY A 280 15.39 -5.14 -11.21
CA GLY A 280 14.49 -3.98 -11.26
C GLY A 280 15.02 -2.71 -10.60
N GLN A 281 16.17 -2.74 -9.90
CA GLN A 281 16.63 -1.66 -9.02
C GLN A 281 16.83 -0.32 -9.76
N THR A 282 17.43 -0.33 -10.94
CA THR A 282 17.68 0.90 -11.72
C THR A 282 16.37 1.59 -12.09
N TRP A 283 15.43 0.83 -12.66
CA TRP A 283 14.09 1.34 -12.99
C TRP A 283 13.38 1.91 -11.76
N HIS A 284 13.46 1.22 -10.63
CA HIS A 284 12.85 1.67 -9.39
C HIS A 284 13.44 3.00 -8.88
N THR A 285 14.75 3.17 -8.98
CA THR A 285 15.43 4.43 -8.59
C THR A 285 15.01 5.59 -9.50
N GLU A 286 14.89 5.35 -10.81
CA GLU A 286 14.39 6.32 -11.77
C GLU A 286 12.92 6.66 -11.52
N LEU A 287 12.08 5.65 -11.24
CA LEU A 287 10.68 5.84 -10.86
C LEU A 287 10.54 6.75 -9.64
N LEU A 288 11.27 6.47 -8.56
CA LEU A 288 11.19 7.29 -7.34
C LEU A 288 11.58 8.75 -7.61
N THR A 289 12.55 8.98 -8.50
CA THR A 289 12.94 10.33 -8.91
C THR A 289 11.81 11.02 -9.67
N TYR A 290 11.16 10.30 -10.59
CA TYR A 290 10.02 10.82 -11.34
C TYR A 290 8.81 11.11 -10.43
N LEU A 291 8.51 10.20 -9.51
CA LEU A 291 7.41 10.38 -8.55
C LEU A 291 7.65 11.56 -7.59
N ARG A 292 8.90 11.85 -7.18
CA ARG A 292 9.21 13.05 -6.40
C ARG A 292 8.84 14.32 -7.17
N ASN A 293 9.21 14.40 -8.45
CA ASN A 293 8.86 15.55 -9.28
C ASN A 293 7.34 15.72 -9.41
N ASN A 294 6.62 14.60 -9.61
CA ASN A 294 5.15 14.61 -9.67
C ASN A 294 4.53 15.03 -8.33
N ARG A 295 5.02 14.50 -7.19
CA ARG A 295 4.60 14.89 -5.85
C ARG A 295 4.74 16.40 -5.63
N ASP A 296 5.92 16.92 -5.89
CA ASP A 296 6.24 18.33 -5.65
C ASP A 296 5.37 19.23 -6.53
N TYR A 297 5.14 18.82 -7.78
CA TYR A 297 4.25 19.53 -8.69
C TYR A 297 2.78 19.52 -8.20
N VAL A 298 2.25 18.36 -7.79
CA VAL A 298 0.88 18.25 -7.23
C VAL A 298 0.76 19.10 -5.97
N THR A 299 1.68 18.96 -5.03
CA THR A 299 1.65 19.69 -3.75
C THR A 299 1.65 21.20 -3.98
N GLN A 300 2.53 21.68 -4.87
CA GLN A 300 2.59 23.11 -5.20
C GLN A 300 1.30 23.62 -5.83
N ARG A 301 0.74 22.85 -6.78
CA ARG A 301 -0.48 23.27 -7.53
C ARG A 301 -1.70 23.26 -6.61
N ILE A 302 -1.92 22.17 -5.88
CA ILE A 302 -3.08 22.01 -4.98
C ILE A 302 -3.07 23.07 -3.88
N ASN A 303 -1.93 23.31 -3.23
CA ASN A 303 -1.86 24.26 -2.12
C ASN A 303 -1.99 25.74 -2.53
N ARG A 304 -2.07 26.04 -3.85
CA ARG A 304 -2.41 27.38 -4.37
C ARG A 304 -3.91 27.58 -4.55
N LEU A 305 -4.71 26.51 -4.51
CA LEU A 305 -6.13 26.57 -4.78
C LEU A 305 -6.91 26.83 -3.48
N PRO A 306 -7.82 27.83 -3.47
CA PRO A 306 -8.60 28.14 -2.28
C PRO A 306 -9.42 26.94 -1.81
N GLY A 307 -9.35 26.60 -0.52
CA GLY A 307 -10.12 25.50 0.06
C GLY A 307 -9.60 24.11 -0.21
N LEU A 308 -8.41 23.98 -0.83
CA LEU A 308 -7.69 22.73 -0.95
C LEU A 308 -6.36 22.81 -0.19
N LYS A 309 -5.99 21.71 0.49
CA LYS A 309 -4.70 21.58 1.19
C LYS A 309 -4.20 20.16 1.11
N THR A 310 -2.93 19.96 0.84
CA THR A 310 -2.24 18.70 1.04
C THR A 310 -0.99 18.91 1.88
N LEU A 311 -0.74 17.99 2.81
CA LEU A 311 0.48 18.00 3.61
C LEU A 311 1.64 17.41 2.80
N HIS A 312 2.85 17.48 3.36
CA HIS A 312 4.02 16.85 2.76
C HIS A 312 3.86 15.32 2.71
N LEU A 313 4.15 14.75 1.55
CA LEU A 313 4.04 13.32 1.30
C LEU A 313 5.44 12.69 1.31
N GLU A 314 5.74 11.97 2.36
CA GLU A 314 7.05 11.30 2.55
C GLU A 314 7.18 10.05 1.68
N ALA A 315 6.04 9.42 1.34
CA ALA A 315 5.97 8.16 0.62
C ALA A 315 4.69 8.04 -0.23
N THR A 316 4.61 6.97 -0.98
CA THR A 316 3.53 6.57 -1.90
C THR A 316 3.50 7.43 -3.17
N TYR A 317 2.53 7.18 -4.04
CA TYR A 317 2.20 8.03 -5.19
C TYR A 317 0.75 8.54 -5.09
N LEU A 318 0.27 8.74 -3.84
CA LEU A 318 -1.11 9.03 -3.51
C LEU A 318 -1.15 10.31 -2.66
N ALA A 319 -1.62 11.41 -3.23
CA ALA A 319 -1.78 12.67 -2.51
C ALA A 319 -3.11 12.69 -1.78
N TRP A 320 -3.08 12.97 -0.47
CA TRP A 320 -4.24 13.12 0.38
C TRP A 320 -4.58 14.59 0.52
N ILE A 321 -5.71 14.99 -0.05
CA ILE A 321 -6.11 16.38 -0.23
C ILE A 321 -7.29 16.67 0.68
N ASP A 322 -7.11 17.56 1.64
CA ASP A 322 -8.22 18.22 2.34
C ASP A 322 -8.94 19.14 1.37
N ALA A 323 -10.21 18.88 1.15
CA ALA A 323 -11.09 19.62 0.29
C ALA A 323 -12.32 20.16 1.05
N SER A 324 -12.19 20.34 2.38
CA SER A 324 -13.25 20.83 3.26
C SER A 324 -13.75 22.23 2.90
N GLY A 325 -12.98 23.00 2.15
CA GLY A 325 -13.41 24.29 1.60
C GLY A 325 -14.35 24.19 0.39
N LEU A 326 -14.66 22.98 -0.10
CA LEU A 326 -15.56 22.73 -1.22
C LEU A 326 -16.81 21.98 -0.76
N ASN A 327 -17.97 22.39 -1.29
CA ASN A 327 -19.18 21.58 -1.19
C ASN A 327 -19.11 20.46 -2.23
N ASP A 328 -19.38 19.22 -1.84
CA ASP A 328 -19.34 18.02 -2.68
C ASP A 328 -18.04 17.91 -3.52
N PRO A 329 -16.88 17.82 -2.86
CA PRO A 329 -15.60 17.91 -3.55
C PRO A 329 -15.40 16.82 -4.61
N TYR A 330 -15.93 15.62 -4.39
CA TYR A 330 -15.80 14.51 -5.34
C TYR A 330 -16.56 14.82 -6.65
N GLN A 331 -17.82 15.26 -6.57
CA GLN A 331 -18.62 15.56 -7.75
C GLN A 331 -18.02 16.73 -8.54
N ARG A 332 -17.55 17.77 -7.84
CA ARG A 332 -16.91 18.92 -8.51
C ARG A 332 -15.65 18.52 -9.30
N MET A 333 -14.85 17.57 -8.81
CA MET A 333 -13.71 17.05 -9.59
C MET A 333 -14.20 16.29 -10.83
N LEU A 334 -15.26 15.49 -10.71
CA LEU A 334 -15.86 14.80 -11.86
C LEU A 334 -16.44 15.77 -12.90
N ASP A 335 -17.07 16.85 -12.48
CA ASP A 335 -17.68 17.86 -13.37
C ASP A 335 -16.63 18.53 -14.28
N VAL A 336 -15.39 18.64 -13.83
CA VAL A 336 -14.26 19.12 -14.65
C VAL A 336 -13.49 17.98 -15.34
N GLY A 337 -14.02 16.78 -15.32
CA GLY A 337 -13.45 15.63 -16.02
C GLY A 337 -12.20 15.03 -15.35
N VAL A 338 -12.12 15.06 -14.02
CA VAL A 338 -11.04 14.41 -13.24
C VAL A 338 -11.64 13.49 -12.18
N ALA A 339 -11.37 12.20 -12.25
CA ALA A 339 -11.82 11.24 -11.25
C ALA A 339 -10.75 10.99 -10.19
N LEU A 340 -11.04 11.34 -8.94
CA LEU A 340 -10.22 11.07 -7.76
C LEU A 340 -10.88 9.98 -6.89
N SER A 341 -10.19 9.44 -5.89
CA SER A 341 -10.87 8.59 -4.90
C SER A 341 -11.59 9.47 -3.89
N PRO A 342 -12.90 9.25 -3.65
CA PRO A 342 -13.62 9.99 -2.61
C PRO A 342 -13.11 9.61 -1.22
N GLY A 343 -12.87 10.61 -0.38
CA GLY A 343 -12.38 10.44 0.99
C GLY A 343 -13.30 9.62 1.89
N ALA A 344 -14.60 9.58 1.56
CA ALA A 344 -15.57 8.73 2.26
C ALA A 344 -15.16 7.24 2.30
N GLN A 345 -14.50 6.73 1.25
CA GLN A 345 -13.96 5.38 1.22
C GLN A 345 -12.86 5.12 2.27
N PHE A 346 -12.24 6.17 2.79
CA PHE A 346 -11.17 6.14 3.79
C PHE A 346 -11.67 6.57 5.18
N GLY A 347 -12.96 6.89 5.31
CA GLY A 347 -13.54 7.40 6.56
C GLY A 347 -13.44 8.92 6.75
N ALA A 348 -13.08 9.68 5.69
CA ALA A 348 -12.92 11.14 5.73
C ALA A 348 -13.59 11.80 4.51
N PRO A 349 -14.94 12.01 4.52
CA PRO A 349 -15.72 12.39 3.33
C PRO A 349 -15.33 13.75 2.74
N GLN A 350 -14.70 14.63 3.50
CA GLN A 350 -14.25 15.96 3.03
C GLN A 350 -12.87 15.93 2.34
N PHE A 351 -12.25 14.75 2.27
CA PHE A 351 -10.95 14.56 1.62
C PHE A 351 -11.11 13.91 0.24
N LEU A 352 -10.05 14.03 -0.55
CA LEU A 352 -9.88 13.35 -1.84
C LEU A 352 -8.49 12.73 -1.89
N ARG A 353 -8.36 11.57 -2.56
CA ARG A 353 -7.05 10.99 -2.81
C ARG A 353 -6.74 11.02 -4.31
N LEU A 354 -5.65 11.70 -4.68
CA LEU A 354 -5.15 11.83 -6.03
C LEU A 354 -3.94 10.91 -6.24
N ASN A 355 -4.01 10.03 -7.24
CA ASN A 355 -2.88 9.23 -7.68
C ASN A 355 -2.05 10.01 -8.70
N PHE A 356 -0.78 10.31 -8.35
CA PHE A 356 0.15 11.01 -9.23
C PHE A 356 1.17 10.08 -9.93
N GLY A 357 0.98 8.76 -9.86
CA GLY A 357 1.73 7.76 -10.61
C GLY A 357 1.33 7.72 -12.08
N THR A 358 1.50 8.83 -12.79
CA THR A 358 1.10 9.02 -14.20
C THR A 358 2.10 9.95 -14.90
N PRO A 359 2.21 9.95 -16.24
CA PRO A 359 3.05 10.91 -16.97
C PRO A 359 2.76 12.35 -16.60
N MET A 360 3.81 13.16 -16.49
CA MET A 360 3.71 14.58 -16.07
C MET A 360 2.74 15.37 -16.97
N SER A 361 2.67 15.10 -18.26
CA SER A 361 1.74 15.76 -19.18
C SER A 361 0.28 15.52 -18.81
N ARG A 362 -0.08 14.28 -18.43
CA ARG A 362 -1.44 13.93 -17.99
C ARG A 362 -1.75 14.55 -16.62
N LEU A 363 -0.77 14.57 -15.73
CA LEU A 363 -0.91 15.20 -14.42
C LEU A 363 -1.14 16.71 -14.54
N LYS A 364 -0.40 17.38 -15.44
CA LYS A 364 -0.60 18.81 -15.77
C LYS A 364 -2.01 19.05 -16.26
N GLU A 365 -2.48 18.29 -17.25
CA GLU A 365 -3.83 18.42 -17.79
C GLU A 365 -4.91 18.27 -16.71
N ALA A 366 -4.78 17.25 -15.84
CA ALA A 366 -5.72 17.04 -14.75
C ALA A 366 -5.77 18.23 -13.78
N LEU A 367 -4.60 18.77 -13.40
CA LEU A 367 -4.53 19.92 -12.50
C LEU A 367 -5.01 21.21 -13.16
N ASP A 368 -4.78 21.40 -14.47
CA ASP A 368 -5.32 22.53 -15.22
C ASP A 368 -6.87 22.50 -15.24
N ARG A 369 -7.46 21.30 -15.39
CA ARG A 369 -8.92 21.12 -15.29
C ARG A 369 -9.44 21.42 -13.88
N ILE A 370 -8.75 20.94 -12.83
CA ILE A 370 -9.12 21.23 -11.44
C ILE A 370 -9.10 22.74 -11.17
N GLU A 371 -8.12 23.47 -11.69
CA GLU A 371 -8.04 24.94 -11.54
C GLU A 371 -9.24 25.70 -12.13
N LEU A 372 -9.97 25.11 -13.10
CA LEU A 372 -11.17 25.75 -13.66
C LEU A 372 -12.29 25.90 -12.62
N LEU A 373 -12.29 25.09 -11.55
CA LEU A 373 -13.25 25.20 -10.45
C LEU A 373 -13.12 26.51 -9.65
N PHE A 374 -12.00 27.24 -9.80
CA PHE A 374 -11.64 28.41 -9.01
C PHE A 374 -11.54 29.70 -9.85
N LYS A 375 -11.88 29.62 -11.13
CA LYS A 375 -11.98 30.75 -12.05
C LYS A 375 -13.42 31.22 -12.18
#